data_7317c5e42d664423918b65aa13fb2368
#
_entry.id   7317c5e42d664423918b65aa13fb2368
#
_cell.length_a   1.000
_cell.length_b   1.000
_cell.length_c   1.000
_cell.angle_alpha   90.00
_cell.angle_beta   90.00
_cell.angle_gamma   90.00
#
_symmetry.space_group_name_H-M   'P 1'
#
loop_
_entity.id
_entity.type
_entity.pdbx_description
1 polymer ?
#
loop_
_entity_poly.entity_id
_entity_poly.type
_entity_poly.pdbx_seq_one_letter_code
_entity_poly.pdbx_strand_id
1 'polypeptide(L)'
;MKFNPIKIDKFDDCIQPDFGIKEDIVVLKNTDNTVLDRLHYTDKWHFSLLKTYQGVSLERTNDLANNEEKTNWKSAAESAGFATPGYLNSTFTDISLDNNIHTKPEVFSPDQDGFDDEFVIEYNFEQAGNVATIAFYDINGTPVRTLINSQSLPKEGYFIWDGTTNNGEKAKVGIYLMVFEIKDMNGNTKRTKKKCVVATHF
;
A
#
# COMPACT_ATOMS: atom_id res chain seq x y z
N MET A 1 11.73 -5.05 -10.88
CA MET A 1 12.11 -6.47 -10.81
C MET A 1 11.03 -7.29 -11.47
N LYS A 2 11.32 -8.08 -12.50
CA LYS A 2 10.37 -9.07 -12.99
C LYS A 2 10.37 -10.19 -11.97
N PHE A 3 9.31 -10.35 -11.20
CA PHE A 3 9.11 -11.57 -10.42
C PHE A 3 9.05 -12.72 -11.41
N ASN A 4 9.99 -13.66 -11.30
CA ASN A 4 9.80 -14.94 -11.96
C ASN A 4 8.61 -15.62 -11.26
N PRO A 5 7.53 -15.95 -11.97
CA PRO A 5 6.46 -16.73 -11.39
C PRO A 5 7.08 -18.05 -10.91
N ILE A 6 6.68 -18.49 -9.72
CA ILE A 6 6.98 -19.85 -9.26
C ILE A 6 6.43 -20.75 -10.34
N LYS A 7 7.31 -21.40 -11.12
CA LYS A 7 6.90 -22.44 -12.04
C LYS A 7 6.39 -23.60 -11.21
N ILE A 8 5.08 -23.70 -11.10
CA ILE A 8 4.42 -24.90 -10.59
C ILE A 8 4.41 -25.86 -11.77
N ASP A 9 5.41 -26.72 -11.85
CA ASP A 9 5.65 -27.56 -13.03
C ASP A 9 4.60 -28.64 -13.27
N LYS A 10 3.75 -28.98 -12.29
CA LYS A 10 2.59 -29.88 -12.45
C LYS A 10 1.60 -29.75 -11.28
N PHE A 11 0.34 -29.51 -11.60
CA PHE A 11 -0.78 -29.99 -10.81
C PHE A 11 -1.17 -31.35 -11.38
N ASP A 12 -0.48 -32.41 -10.98
CA ASP A 12 -0.93 -33.76 -11.29
C ASP A 12 -2.17 -34.05 -10.42
N ASP A 13 -3.33 -34.20 -11.05
CA ASP A 13 -4.59 -34.71 -10.50
C ASP A 13 -5.16 -34.03 -9.23
N CYS A 14 -4.89 -32.75 -9.00
CA CYS A 14 -5.63 -31.98 -8.01
C CYS A 14 -7.06 -31.79 -8.50
N ILE A 15 -8.01 -32.48 -7.88
CA ILE A 15 -9.42 -32.11 -7.97
C ILE A 15 -9.51 -30.68 -7.44
N GLN A 16 -9.73 -29.75 -8.35
CA GLN A 16 -9.92 -28.35 -7.96
C GLN A 16 -11.23 -28.29 -7.16
N PRO A 17 -11.21 -27.83 -5.89
CA PRO A 17 -12.42 -27.76 -5.10
C PRO A 17 -13.42 -26.81 -5.78
N ASP A 18 -14.69 -27.20 -5.76
CA ASP A 18 -15.76 -26.32 -6.23
C ASP A 18 -16.06 -25.30 -5.14
N PHE A 19 -15.62 -24.06 -5.36
CA PHE A 19 -15.80 -22.98 -4.40
C PHE A 19 -17.19 -22.36 -4.54
N GLY A 20 -17.89 -22.16 -3.42
CA GLY A 20 -19.18 -21.48 -3.38
C GLY A 20 -19.06 -20.03 -3.88
N ILE A 21 -19.98 -19.64 -4.80
CA ILE A 21 -19.95 -18.29 -5.40
C ILE A 21 -20.31 -17.19 -4.40
N LYS A 22 -21.20 -17.49 -3.44
CA LYS A 22 -21.68 -16.48 -2.47
C LYS A 22 -20.89 -16.45 -1.18
N GLU A 23 -20.60 -17.62 -0.65
CA GLU A 23 -19.75 -17.80 0.54
C GLU A 23 -19.23 -19.22 0.59
N ASP A 24 -18.05 -19.39 1.17
CA ASP A 24 -17.48 -20.70 1.45
C ASP A 24 -16.33 -20.61 2.46
N ILE A 25 -15.86 -21.77 2.92
CA ILE A 25 -14.70 -21.91 3.81
C ILE A 25 -13.59 -22.63 3.07
N VAL A 26 -12.50 -21.92 2.82
CA VAL A 26 -11.27 -22.50 2.26
C VAL A 26 -10.30 -22.82 3.38
N VAL A 27 -9.80 -24.05 3.43
CA VAL A 27 -8.83 -24.49 4.43
C VAL A 27 -7.60 -25.03 3.75
N LEU A 28 -6.46 -24.40 4.00
CA LEU A 28 -5.15 -24.90 3.58
C LEU A 28 -4.58 -25.78 4.69
N LYS A 29 -4.21 -27.01 4.35
CA LYS A 29 -3.62 -27.97 5.30
C LYS A 29 -2.26 -28.44 4.82
N ASN A 30 -1.41 -28.79 5.77
CA ASN A 30 -0.17 -29.50 5.51
C ASN A 30 -0.46 -31.00 5.23
N THR A 31 0.54 -31.75 4.81
CA THR A 31 0.48 -33.19 4.54
C THR A 31 0.12 -34.05 5.78
N ASP A 32 0.36 -33.53 6.97
CA ASP A 32 -0.01 -34.15 8.26
C ASP A 32 -1.41 -33.73 8.74
N ASN A 33 -2.22 -33.08 7.91
CA ASN A 33 -3.53 -32.48 8.21
C ASN A 33 -3.53 -31.27 9.17
N THR A 34 -2.37 -30.74 9.55
CA THR A 34 -2.31 -29.48 10.31
C THR A 34 -2.85 -28.34 9.46
N VAL A 35 -3.76 -27.55 10.03
CA VAL A 35 -4.31 -26.36 9.36
C VAL A 35 -3.24 -25.27 9.32
N LEU A 36 -2.86 -24.87 8.10
CA LEU A 36 -1.91 -23.78 7.85
C LEU A 36 -2.62 -22.43 7.73
N ASP A 37 -3.77 -22.43 7.07
CA ASP A 37 -4.57 -21.23 6.88
C ASP A 37 -6.05 -21.59 6.72
N ARG A 38 -6.95 -20.66 7.08
CA ARG A 38 -8.39 -20.83 6.95
C ARG A 38 -9.02 -19.51 6.61
N LEU A 39 -9.92 -19.51 5.66
CA LEU A 39 -10.64 -18.35 5.20
C LEU A 39 -12.12 -18.66 5.07
N HIS A 40 -12.98 -17.89 5.72
CA HIS A 40 -14.41 -17.85 5.46
C HIS A 40 -14.72 -16.58 4.71
N TYR A 41 -14.93 -16.68 3.39
CA TYR A 41 -15.19 -15.53 2.53
C TYR A 41 -16.69 -15.43 2.16
N THR A 42 -17.10 -14.22 1.77
CA THR A 42 -18.43 -13.95 1.23
C THR A 42 -18.32 -12.93 0.10
N ASP A 43 -19.25 -13.02 -0.89
CA ASP A 43 -19.37 -12.08 -2.00
C ASP A 43 -19.57 -10.61 -1.55
N LYS A 44 -20.09 -10.40 -0.32
CA LYS A 44 -20.25 -9.07 0.29
C LYS A 44 -18.93 -8.37 0.63
N TRP A 45 -17.81 -9.06 0.48
CA TRP A 45 -16.47 -8.48 0.65
C TRP A 45 -15.99 -7.75 -0.58
N HIS A 46 -16.60 -8.00 -1.74
CA HIS A 46 -16.32 -7.24 -2.94
C HIS A 46 -16.69 -5.76 -2.80
N PHE A 47 -16.03 -4.94 -3.59
CA PHE A 47 -16.30 -3.51 -3.63
C PHE A 47 -17.73 -3.24 -4.09
N SER A 48 -18.50 -2.53 -3.27
CA SER A 48 -19.96 -2.38 -3.44
C SER A 48 -20.39 -1.60 -4.70
N LEU A 49 -19.48 -0.86 -5.33
CA LEU A 49 -19.74 -0.12 -6.57
C LEU A 49 -19.40 -0.91 -7.84
N LEU A 50 -18.94 -2.15 -7.73
CA LEU A 50 -18.76 -3.01 -8.89
C LEU A 50 -20.13 -3.34 -9.50
N LYS A 51 -20.26 -3.20 -10.82
CA LYS A 51 -21.47 -3.60 -11.55
C LYS A 51 -21.71 -5.11 -11.49
N THR A 52 -20.64 -5.89 -11.45
CA THR A 52 -20.64 -7.33 -11.26
C THR A 52 -19.31 -7.72 -10.59
N TYR A 53 -19.32 -8.74 -9.75
CA TYR A 53 -18.11 -9.32 -9.19
C TYR A 53 -17.72 -10.63 -9.89
N GLN A 54 -18.46 -11.08 -10.90
CA GLN A 54 -18.11 -12.26 -11.70
C GLN A 54 -16.80 -11.99 -12.46
N GLY A 55 -15.82 -12.87 -12.28
CA GLY A 55 -14.50 -12.73 -12.87
C GLY A 55 -13.58 -11.75 -12.14
N VAL A 56 -13.97 -11.26 -10.96
CA VAL A 56 -13.16 -10.39 -10.10
C VAL A 56 -12.68 -11.18 -8.90
N SER A 57 -11.39 -11.28 -8.69
CA SER A 57 -10.81 -11.95 -7.52
C SER A 57 -10.96 -11.09 -6.27
N LEU A 58 -11.22 -11.73 -5.12
CA LEU A 58 -10.90 -11.16 -3.82
C LEU A 58 -9.41 -11.35 -3.56
N GLU A 59 -8.72 -10.26 -3.29
CA GLU A 59 -7.28 -10.25 -3.03
C GLU A 59 -7.01 -9.84 -1.59
N ARG A 60 -6.12 -10.58 -0.92
CA ARG A 60 -5.64 -10.25 0.40
C ARG A 60 -4.73 -9.03 0.32
N THR A 61 -4.99 -8.00 1.13
CA THR A 61 -4.21 -6.76 1.12
C THR A 61 -2.91 -6.87 1.89
N ASN A 62 -2.87 -7.75 2.89
CA ASN A 62 -1.70 -7.99 3.73
C ASN A 62 -1.66 -9.43 4.23
N ASP A 63 -0.52 -10.09 4.05
CA ASP A 63 -0.33 -11.49 4.44
C ASP A 63 -0.10 -11.69 5.94
N LEU A 64 0.31 -10.64 6.67
CA LEU A 64 0.51 -10.66 8.13
C LEU A 64 -0.77 -10.30 8.90
N ALA A 65 -1.74 -9.66 8.26
CA ALA A 65 -3.01 -9.32 8.90
C ALA A 65 -3.95 -10.52 8.98
N ASN A 66 -4.91 -10.46 9.91
CA ASN A 66 -5.90 -11.52 10.07
C ASN A 66 -6.66 -11.76 8.75
N ASN A 67 -6.62 -12.99 8.27
CA ASN A 67 -7.24 -13.38 6.99
C ASN A 67 -8.78 -13.52 7.08
N GLU A 68 -9.36 -13.65 8.25
CA GLU A 68 -10.82 -13.67 8.46
C GLU A 68 -11.42 -12.25 8.58
N GLU A 69 -10.59 -11.19 8.52
CA GLU A 69 -11.05 -9.81 8.58
C GLU A 69 -11.38 -9.28 7.16
N LYS A 70 -12.64 -8.85 6.97
CA LYS A 70 -13.08 -8.23 5.70
C LYS A 70 -12.17 -7.09 5.25
N THR A 71 -11.62 -6.32 6.18
CA THR A 71 -10.75 -5.17 5.91
C THR A 71 -9.45 -5.57 5.21
N ASN A 72 -9.03 -6.82 5.38
CA ASN A 72 -7.83 -7.38 4.74
C ASN A 72 -8.09 -7.92 3.32
N TRP A 73 -9.32 -7.81 2.81
CA TRP A 73 -9.68 -8.30 1.48
C TRP A 73 -10.29 -7.18 0.64
N LYS A 74 -9.91 -7.14 -0.63
CA LYS A 74 -10.43 -6.19 -1.60
C LYS A 74 -10.61 -6.85 -2.95
N SER A 75 -11.50 -6.31 -3.75
CA SER A 75 -11.60 -6.68 -5.16
C SER A 75 -10.33 -6.32 -5.90
N ALA A 76 -9.83 -7.21 -6.73
CA ALA A 76 -8.69 -6.95 -7.60
C ALA A 76 -8.93 -5.73 -8.51
N ALA A 77 -7.87 -4.99 -8.81
CA ALA A 77 -7.97 -3.79 -9.62
C ALA A 77 -8.25 -4.13 -11.10
N GLU A 78 -9.07 -3.32 -11.75
CA GLU A 78 -9.34 -3.41 -13.19
C GLU A 78 -8.06 -3.29 -14.02
N SER A 79 -7.16 -2.40 -13.62
CA SER A 79 -5.85 -2.21 -14.25
C SER A 79 -4.94 -3.45 -14.21
N ALA A 80 -5.23 -4.39 -13.30
CA ALA A 80 -4.56 -5.70 -13.21
C ALA A 80 -5.36 -6.83 -13.89
N GLY A 81 -6.43 -6.50 -14.63
CA GLY A 81 -7.29 -7.48 -15.28
C GLY A 81 -8.21 -8.22 -14.32
N PHE A 82 -8.54 -7.63 -13.17
CA PHE A 82 -9.41 -8.17 -12.12
C PHE A 82 -8.88 -9.43 -11.41
N ALA A 83 -7.62 -9.81 -11.63
CA ALA A 83 -6.94 -10.93 -10.95
C ALA A 83 -5.42 -10.81 -11.09
N THR A 84 -4.68 -11.35 -10.11
CA THR A 84 -3.20 -11.39 -10.11
C THR A 84 -2.64 -12.78 -9.79
N PRO A 85 -3.06 -13.85 -10.50
CA PRO A 85 -2.61 -15.21 -10.20
C PRO A 85 -1.09 -15.34 -10.40
N GLY A 86 -0.37 -15.74 -9.35
CA GLY A 86 1.09 -15.88 -9.38
C GLY A 86 1.88 -14.58 -9.31
N TYR A 87 1.23 -13.45 -9.10
CA TYR A 87 1.84 -12.14 -8.90
C TYR A 87 1.43 -11.54 -7.56
N LEU A 88 2.13 -10.47 -7.15
CA LEU A 88 1.71 -9.69 -5.99
C LEU A 88 0.30 -9.12 -6.22
N ASN A 89 -0.58 -9.26 -5.24
CA ASN A 89 -1.95 -8.77 -5.31
C ASN A 89 -2.00 -7.27 -5.66
N SER A 90 -2.91 -6.88 -6.54
CA SER A 90 -3.05 -5.50 -7.01
C SER A 90 -3.38 -4.50 -5.89
N THR A 91 -3.95 -5.01 -4.80
CA THR A 91 -4.37 -4.26 -3.61
C THR A 91 -3.45 -4.46 -2.41
N PHE A 92 -2.29 -5.13 -2.61
CA PHE A 92 -1.34 -5.41 -1.53
C PHE A 92 -0.86 -4.12 -0.85
N THR A 93 -0.86 -4.14 0.49
CA THR A 93 -0.37 -3.04 1.33
C THR A 93 0.69 -3.59 2.27
N ASP A 94 1.91 -3.07 2.17
CA ASP A 94 2.99 -3.43 3.08
C ASP A 94 2.86 -2.66 4.40
N ILE A 95 2.15 -3.26 5.36
CA ILE A 95 1.95 -2.67 6.69
C ILE A 95 3.30 -2.53 7.44
N SER A 96 4.30 -3.37 7.13
CA SER A 96 5.60 -3.26 7.79
C SER A 96 6.28 -1.92 7.51
N LEU A 97 6.14 -1.41 6.28
CA LEU A 97 6.64 -0.08 5.95
C LEU A 97 5.76 1.03 6.57
N ASP A 98 4.45 0.83 6.60
CA ASP A 98 3.51 1.82 7.13
C ASP A 98 3.72 2.05 8.63
N ASN A 99 4.07 1.01 9.38
CA ASN A 99 4.41 1.09 10.80
C ASN A 99 5.75 1.80 11.08
N ASN A 100 6.62 1.90 10.09
CA ASN A 100 7.93 2.54 10.20
C ASN A 100 7.92 4.00 9.78
N ILE A 101 6.80 4.51 9.27
CA ILE A 101 6.67 5.89 8.76
C ILE A 101 5.48 6.56 9.43
N HIS A 102 5.76 7.59 10.19
CA HIS A 102 4.79 8.41 10.89
C HIS A 102 4.75 9.80 10.30
N THR A 103 3.56 10.36 10.16
CA THR A 103 3.38 11.71 9.60
C THR A 103 2.50 12.55 10.51
N LYS A 104 2.84 13.82 10.66
CA LYS A 104 2.09 14.79 11.45
C LYS A 104 2.40 16.24 11.02
N PRO A 105 1.46 17.17 11.17
CA PRO A 105 0.03 16.92 11.38
C PRO A 105 -0.65 16.40 10.11
N GLU A 106 -1.90 15.94 10.20
CA GLU A 106 -2.66 15.52 9.00
C GLU A 106 -3.08 16.73 8.14
N VAL A 107 -3.32 17.87 8.80
CA VAL A 107 -3.66 19.15 8.17
C VAL A 107 -2.62 20.18 8.61
N PHE A 108 -2.00 20.88 7.69
CA PHE A 108 -1.03 21.94 7.98
C PHE A 108 -1.26 23.18 7.12
N SER A 109 -0.88 24.34 7.63
CA SER A 109 -1.04 25.63 6.97
C SER A 109 0.32 26.33 6.85
N PRO A 110 0.99 26.31 5.69
CA PRO A 110 2.32 26.87 5.52
C PRO A 110 2.27 28.40 5.37
N ASP A 111 1.80 29.09 6.40
CA ASP A 111 1.64 30.56 6.43
C ASP A 111 2.64 31.27 7.34
N GLN A 112 3.48 30.49 8.06
CA GLN A 112 4.56 30.97 8.93
C GLN A 112 4.06 31.69 10.19
N ASP A 113 2.91 31.31 10.71
CA ASP A 113 2.38 31.80 11.96
C ASP A 113 2.94 31.10 13.21
N GLY A 114 3.70 30.01 13.00
CA GLY A 114 4.33 29.19 14.02
C GLY A 114 3.46 28.02 14.50
N PHE A 115 2.33 27.76 13.85
CA PHE A 115 1.43 26.67 14.21
C PHE A 115 1.12 25.79 12.99
N ASP A 116 1.50 24.52 13.07
CA ASP A 116 1.29 23.52 11.99
C ASP A 116 1.73 24.02 10.58
N ASP A 117 2.86 24.74 10.53
CA ASP A 117 3.43 25.28 9.30
C ASP A 117 4.04 24.21 8.39
N GLU A 118 4.35 23.05 8.94
CA GLU A 118 5.17 22.03 8.31
C GLU A 118 4.54 20.65 8.44
N PHE A 119 4.65 19.84 7.37
CA PHE A 119 4.30 18.44 7.40
C PHE A 119 5.54 17.60 7.65
N VAL A 120 5.61 16.96 8.82
CA VAL A 120 6.76 16.18 9.27
C VAL A 120 6.55 14.70 8.94
N ILE A 121 7.58 14.07 8.40
CA ILE A 121 7.64 12.65 8.03
C ILE A 121 8.74 12.02 8.84
N GLU A 122 8.41 11.30 9.90
CA GLU A 122 9.34 10.57 10.74
C GLU A 122 9.45 9.13 10.24
N TYR A 123 10.65 8.54 10.27
CA TYR A 123 10.85 7.15 9.89
C TYR A 123 11.84 6.45 10.83
N ASN A 124 11.62 5.15 11.04
CA ASN A 124 12.52 4.28 11.81
C ASN A 124 12.54 2.89 11.18
N PHE A 125 13.68 2.50 10.61
CA PHE A 125 13.90 1.21 9.97
C PHE A 125 14.80 0.31 10.82
N GLU A 126 14.76 -0.98 10.61
CA GLU A 126 15.62 -1.93 11.32
C GLU A 126 17.10 -1.72 10.99
N GLN A 127 17.41 -1.32 9.75
CA GLN A 127 18.76 -1.17 9.24
C GLN A 127 18.92 0.15 8.47
N ALA A 128 20.12 0.71 8.48
CA ALA A 128 20.52 1.82 7.64
C ALA A 128 20.85 1.35 6.21
N GLY A 129 20.97 2.32 5.27
CA GLY A 129 21.39 2.03 3.90
C GLY A 129 20.27 1.78 2.91
N ASN A 130 19.03 1.87 3.35
CA ASN A 130 17.87 1.91 2.45
C ASN A 130 17.94 3.16 1.57
N VAL A 131 17.50 3.05 0.32
CA VAL A 131 17.40 4.18 -0.62
C VAL A 131 15.95 4.56 -0.78
N ALA A 132 15.61 5.84 -0.55
CA ALA A 132 14.24 6.30 -0.58
C ALA A 132 13.99 7.44 -1.57
N THR A 133 12.74 7.49 -2.03
CA THR A 133 12.15 8.60 -2.77
C THR A 133 10.86 9.01 -2.07
N ILE A 134 10.68 10.31 -1.82
CA ILE A 134 9.45 10.88 -1.26
C ILE A 134 8.91 11.92 -2.22
N ALA A 135 7.69 11.72 -2.67
CA ALA A 135 7.02 12.65 -3.58
C ALA A 135 5.57 12.90 -3.15
N PHE A 136 5.08 14.09 -3.44
CA PHE A 136 3.71 14.52 -3.19
C PHE A 136 2.98 14.72 -4.51
N TYR A 137 1.73 14.27 -4.54
CA TYR A 137 0.84 14.34 -5.70
C TYR A 137 -0.46 15.02 -5.29
N ASP A 138 -1.07 15.74 -6.21
CA ASP A 138 -2.42 16.25 -6.05
C ASP A 138 -3.47 15.13 -6.24
N ILE A 139 -4.75 15.45 -6.07
CA ILE A 139 -5.86 14.50 -6.22
C ILE A 139 -6.01 13.93 -7.62
N ASN A 140 -5.42 14.56 -8.64
CA ASN A 140 -5.41 14.10 -10.04
C ASN A 140 -4.20 13.21 -10.34
N GLY A 141 -3.31 12.99 -9.36
CA GLY A 141 -2.06 12.25 -9.54
C GLY A 141 -0.95 13.07 -10.20
N THR A 142 -1.09 14.41 -10.28
CA THR A 142 -0.04 15.28 -10.82
C THR A 142 1.05 15.46 -9.76
N PRO A 143 2.34 15.25 -10.10
CA PRO A 143 3.42 15.47 -9.16
C PRO A 143 3.55 16.95 -8.79
N VAL A 144 3.58 17.23 -7.49
CA VAL A 144 3.68 18.59 -6.94
C VAL A 144 5.05 18.87 -6.35
N ARG A 145 5.56 17.94 -5.55
CA ARG A 145 6.87 18.05 -4.90
C ARG A 145 7.57 16.71 -4.87
N THR A 146 8.81 16.66 -5.29
CA THR A 146 9.74 15.58 -4.97
C THR A 146 10.65 16.08 -3.87
N LEU A 147 10.42 15.60 -2.66
CA LEU A 147 11.16 16.05 -1.47
C LEU A 147 12.57 15.49 -1.45
N ILE A 148 12.69 14.17 -1.71
CA ILE A 148 13.95 13.47 -1.94
C ILE A 148 13.79 12.50 -3.11
N ASN A 149 14.89 12.22 -3.80
CA ASN A 149 14.93 11.29 -4.92
C ASN A 149 16.15 10.37 -4.80
N SER A 150 15.90 9.09 -4.60
CA SER A 150 16.94 8.05 -4.51
C SER A 150 18.03 8.38 -3.48
N GLN A 151 17.63 8.89 -2.32
CA GLN A 151 18.56 9.24 -1.23
C GLN A 151 18.77 8.06 -0.30
N SER A 152 20.03 7.78 0.07
CA SER A 152 20.34 6.79 1.11
C SER A 152 19.95 7.33 2.48
N LEU A 153 19.26 6.48 3.27
CA LEU A 153 18.75 6.85 4.59
C LEU A 153 19.54 6.19 5.72
N PRO A 154 19.79 6.92 6.84
CA PRO A 154 20.16 6.31 8.12
C PRO A 154 19.02 5.43 8.64
N LYS A 155 19.27 4.75 9.77
CA LYS A 155 18.27 3.89 10.41
C LYS A 155 16.99 4.65 10.78
N GLU A 156 17.14 5.88 11.28
CA GLU A 156 16.04 6.74 11.70
C GLU A 156 16.29 8.19 11.29
N GLY A 157 15.24 8.95 11.17
CA GLY A 157 15.32 10.36 10.82
C GLY A 157 13.96 10.96 10.52
N TYR A 158 13.98 12.16 9.97
CA TYR A 158 12.78 12.85 9.57
C TYR A 158 13.02 13.70 8.31
N PHE A 159 11.94 14.00 7.62
CA PHE A 159 11.87 14.97 6.54
C PHE A 159 10.73 15.95 6.81
N ILE A 160 10.85 17.12 6.24
CA ILE A 160 9.85 18.18 6.38
C ILE A 160 9.42 18.63 4.98
N TRP A 161 8.12 18.72 4.78
CA TRP A 161 7.56 19.42 3.64
C TRP A 161 6.91 20.73 4.13
N ASP A 162 7.41 21.83 3.62
CA ASP A 162 7.00 23.20 3.91
C ASP A 162 5.83 23.71 3.04
N GLY A 163 5.13 22.80 2.35
CA GLY A 163 4.04 23.15 1.45
C GLY A 163 4.47 23.80 0.15
N THR A 164 5.76 23.75 -0.24
CA THR A 164 6.22 24.27 -1.53
C THR A 164 6.21 23.20 -2.63
N THR A 165 5.96 23.65 -3.87
CA THR A 165 6.07 22.83 -5.09
C THR A 165 7.53 22.67 -5.53
N ASN A 166 7.79 21.87 -6.56
CA ASN A 166 9.12 21.77 -7.17
C ASN A 166 9.66 23.10 -7.74
N ASN A 167 8.77 24.02 -8.06
CA ASN A 167 9.13 25.34 -8.59
C ASN A 167 9.34 26.40 -7.48
N GLY A 168 9.20 26.00 -6.20
CA GLY A 168 9.31 26.91 -5.06
C GLY A 168 8.05 27.76 -4.79
N GLU A 169 6.96 27.51 -5.50
CA GLU A 169 5.68 28.16 -5.27
C GLU A 169 4.93 27.49 -4.12
N LYS A 170 4.05 28.20 -3.42
CA LYS A 170 3.15 27.57 -2.44
C LYS A 170 2.20 26.59 -3.13
N ALA A 171 2.06 25.41 -2.57
CA ALA A 171 1.07 24.45 -3.00
C ALA A 171 -0.35 25.02 -2.74
N LYS A 172 -1.28 24.71 -3.63
CA LYS A 172 -2.68 25.14 -3.47
C LYS A 172 -3.31 24.44 -2.26
N VAL A 173 -4.28 25.10 -1.64
CA VAL A 173 -5.12 24.48 -0.61
C VAL A 173 -5.79 23.23 -1.19
N GLY A 174 -5.68 22.11 -0.50
CA GLY A 174 -6.24 20.85 -0.97
C GLY A 174 -5.62 19.61 -0.33
N ILE A 175 -6.09 18.46 -0.81
CA ILE A 175 -5.62 17.14 -0.38
C ILE A 175 -4.45 16.72 -1.26
N TYR A 176 -3.41 16.22 -0.62
CA TYR A 176 -2.22 15.69 -1.27
C TYR A 176 -1.95 14.25 -0.81
N LEU A 177 -1.39 13.47 -1.71
CA LEU A 177 -0.94 12.12 -1.45
C LEU A 177 0.59 12.11 -1.40
N MET A 178 1.15 11.88 -0.22
CA MET A 178 2.56 11.55 -0.07
C MET A 178 2.77 10.09 -0.49
N VAL A 179 3.73 9.86 -1.36
CA VAL A 179 4.22 8.51 -1.71
C VAL A 179 5.66 8.40 -1.21
N PHE A 180 5.88 7.49 -0.27
CA PHE A 180 7.21 7.14 0.23
C PHE A 180 7.58 5.78 -0.36
N GLU A 181 8.54 5.78 -1.26
CA GLU A 181 9.11 4.57 -1.85
C GLU A 181 10.48 4.31 -1.24
N ILE A 182 10.72 3.07 -0.82
CA ILE A 182 11.98 2.62 -0.26
C ILE A 182 12.48 1.39 -1.03
N LYS A 183 13.78 1.37 -1.30
CA LYS A 183 14.48 0.22 -1.85
C LYS A 183 15.48 -0.28 -0.82
N ASP A 184 15.32 -1.52 -0.38
CA ASP A 184 16.22 -2.15 0.58
C ASP A 184 17.54 -2.57 -0.07
N MET A 185 18.52 -3.00 0.76
CA MET A 185 19.84 -3.44 0.31
C MET A 185 19.77 -4.69 -0.59
N ASN A 186 18.69 -5.47 -0.53
CA ASN A 186 18.45 -6.64 -1.36
C ASN A 186 17.79 -6.28 -2.70
N GLY A 187 17.48 -4.99 -2.90
CA GLY A 187 16.84 -4.48 -4.10
C GLY A 187 15.33 -4.60 -4.11
N ASN A 188 14.70 -5.04 -3.02
CA ASN A 188 13.25 -5.06 -2.91
C ASN A 188 12.73 -3.63 -2.76
N THR A 189 11.69 -3.31 -3.49
CA THR A 189 11.05 -1.99 -3.43
C THR A 189 9.73 -2.12 -2.68
N LYS A 190 9.57 -1.29 -1.65
CA LYS A 190 8.36 -1.14 -0.86
C LYS A 190 7.84 0.27 -0.99
N ARG A 191 6.52 0.45 -0.85
CA ARG A 191 5.88 1.75 -1.02
C ARG A 191 4.74 1.92 -0.03
N THR A 192 4.71 3.06 0.66
CA THR A 192 3.56 3.48 1.46
C THR A 192 3.00 4.81 0.95
N LYS A 193 1.75 5.06 1.28
CA LYS A 193 1.01 6.26 0.89
C LYS A 193 0.34 6.86 2.11
N LYS A 194 0.54 8.15 2.35
CA LYS A 194 -0.10 8.90 3.43
C LYS A 194 -0.79 10.13 2.84
N LYS A 195 -1.97 10.43 3.36
CA LYS A 195 -2.71 11.64 3.02
C LYS A 195 -2.21 12.80 3.87
N CYS A 196 -2.10 13.99 3.29
CA CYS A 196 -1.98 15.25 4.01
C CYS A 196 -2.85 16.33 3.37
N VAL A 197 -3.16 17.35 4.12
CA VAL A 197 -3.99 18.47 3.67
C VAL A 197 -3.23 19.77 3.86
N VAL A 198 -3.07 20.52 2.78
CA VAL A 198 -2.61 21.91 2.84
C VAL A 198 -3.85 22.79 3.05
N ALA A 199 -3.85 23.56 4.12
CA ALA A 199 -4.91 24.49 4.46
C ALA A 199 -4.41 25.95 4.45
N THR A 200 -5.29 26.89 4.58
CA THR A 200 -4.99 28.25 4.99
C THR A 200 -5.54 28.46 6.38
N HIS A 201 -4.86 29.28 7.16
CA HIS A 201 -5.43 29.78 8.41
C HIS A 201 -6.69 30.59 8.11
N PHE A 202 -7.74 30.42 8.90
CA PHE A 202 -8.99 31.16 8.83
C PHE A 202 -9.02 32.26 9.89
#